data_60906c748b2e9bfdf415a8bc0687155e
#
_entry.id   60906c748b2e9bfdf415a8bc0687155e
#
_cell.length_a   1.000
_cell.length_b   1.000
_cell.length_c   1.000
_cell.angle_alpha   90.00
_cell.angle_beta   90.00
_cell.angle_gamma   90.00
#
_symmetry.space_group_name_H-M   'P 1'
#
loop_
_entity.id
_entity.type
_entity.pdbx_description
1 polymer ?
#
loop_
_entity_poly.entity_id
_entity_poly.type
_entity_poly.pdbx_seq_one_letter_code
_entity_poly.pdbx_strand_id
1 'polypeptide(L)'
;MSAADASLDRALRAIADPTRRRILQALREGEAAAGKRAEHCLCAGDIEERVHLSQPTISHHMAILTKAGLVEASKKGQWRWYRRNEKAIRGLVKALRGKL
;
A
#
# COMPACT_ATOMS: atom_id res chain seq x y z
N MET A 1 17.65 19.20 1.53
CA MET A 1 16.63 18.28 0.96
C MET A 1 15.25 18.82 1.27
N SER A 2 14.38 18.92 0.29
CA SER A 2 13.02 19.39 0.50
C SER A 2 12.15 18.27 1.11
N ALA A 3 11.01 18.66 1.69
CA ALA A 3 10.04 17.69 2.21
C ALA A 3 9.52 16.78 1.09
N ALA A 4 9.36 17.31 -0.14
CA ALA A 4 8.93 16.54 -1.30
C ALA A 4 9.98 15.48 -1.69
N ASP A 5 11.27 15.81 -1.62
CA ASP A 5 12.33 14.84 -1.90
C ASP A 5 12.39 13.74 -0.84
N ALA A 6 12.23 14.09 0.43
CA ALA A 6 12.19 13.11 1.51
C ALA A 6 10.99 12.16 1.37
N SER A 7 9.84 12.69 0.97
CA SER A 7 8.63 11.92 0.72
C SER A 7 8.81 10.96 -0.47
N LEU A 8 9.43 11.43 -1.55
CA LEU A 8 9.74 10.61 -2.72
C LEU A 8 10.69 9.46 -2.33
N ASP A 9 11.76 9.75 -1.59
CA ASP A 9 12.72 8.74 -1.18
C ASP A 9 12.08 7.67 -0.30
N ARG A 10 11.19 8.07 0.59
CA ARG A 10 10.47 7.13 1.45
C ARG A 10 9.58 6.20 0.63
N ALA A 11 8.86 6.75 -0.35
CA ALA A 11 8.03 5.95 -1.24
C ALA A 11 8.85 4.99 -2.08
N LEU A 12 9.99 5.46 -2.61
CA LEU A 12 10.89 4.61 -3.40
C LEU A 12 11.44 3.45 -2.58
N ARG A 13 11.83 3.70 -1.33
CA ARG A 13 12.30 2.64 -0.43
C ARG A 13 11.19 1.62 -0.16
N ALA A 14 9.96 2.11 0.03
CA ALA A 14 8.83 1.23 0.28
C ALA A 14 8.56 0.29 -0.89
N ILE A 15 8.64 0.78 -2.13
CA ILE A 15 8.38 -0.05 -3.33
C ILE A 15 9.61 -0.78 -3.87
N ALA A 16 10.79 -0.55 -3.31
CA ALA A 16 11.99 -1.26 -3.72
C ALA A 16 11.96 -2.75 -3.34
N ASP A 17 11.14 -3.11 -2.38
CA ASP A 17 10.95 -4.49 -1.93
C ASP A 17 9.90 -5.19 -2.79
N PRO A 18 10.23 -6.36 -3.39
CA PRO A 18 9.27 -7.07 -4.24
C PRO A 18 8.04 -7.57 -3.50
N THR A 19 8.16 -7.92 -2.22
CA THR A 19 7.03 -8.35 -1.41
C THR A 19 6.02 -7.21 -1.24
N ARG A 20 6.50 -6.00 -0.98
CA ARG A 20 5.62 -4.85 -0.85
C ARG A 20 4.91 -4.52 -2.16
N ARG A 21 5.58 -4.68 -3.30
CA ARG A 21 4.93 -4.52 -4.61
C ARG A 21 3.85 -5.59 -4.82
N ARG A 22 4.09 -6.82 -4.39
CA ARG A 22 3.07 -7.89 -4.44
C ARG A 22 1.86 -7.56 -3.58
N ILE A 23 2.07 -6.98 -2.41
CA ILE A 23 0.99 -6.54 -1.52
C ILE A 23 0.16 -5.44 -2.22
N LEU A 24 0.82 -4.46 -2.82
CA LEU A 24 0.13 -3.41 -3.55
C LEU A 24 -0.70 -3.97 -4.71
N GLN A 25 -0.18 -4.95 -5.43
CA GLN A 25 -0.90 -5.63 -6.50
C GLN A 25 -2.11 -6.41 -5.96
N ALA A 26 -1.95 -7.09 -4.84
CA ALA A 26 -3.04 -7.81 -4.20
C ALA A 26 -4.18 -6.87 -3.79
N LEU A 27 -3.84 -5.70 -3.25
CA LEU A 27 -4.82 -4.68 -2.91
C LEU A 27 -5.55 -4.16 -4.14
N ARG A 28 -4.82 -3.91 -5.23
CA ARG A 28 -5.40 -3.47 -6.49
C ARG A 28 -6.37 -4.52 -7.06
N GLU A 29 -5.99 -5.77 -7.06
CA GLU A 29 -6.83 -6.88 -7.53
C GLU A 29 -8.06 -7.05 -6.65
N GLY A 30 -7.91 -6.91 -5.34
CA GLY A 30 -9.00 -6.98 -4.40
C GLY A 30 -10.01 -5.86 -4.60
N GLU A 31 -9.54 -4.65 -4.86
CA GLU A 31 -10.40 -3.50 -5.17
C GLU A 31 -11.16 -3.72 -6.47
N ALA A 32 -10.49 -4.22 -7.50
CA ALA A 32 -11.11 -4.51 -8.78
C ALA A 32 -12.19 -5.60 -8.67
N ALA A 33 -11.93 -6.65 -7.89
CA ALA A 33 -12.87 -7.75 -7.67
C ALA A 33 -14.09 -7.31 -6.85
N ALA A 34 -13.93 -6.34 -5.95
CA ALA A 34 -15.01 -5.82 -5.13
C ALA A 34 -15.98 -4.93 -5.92
N GLY A 35 -15.61 -4.49 -7.13
CA GLY A 35 -16.44 -3.65 -7.97
C GLY A 35 -16.63 -2.23 -7.43
N LYS A 36 -17.83 -1.67 -7.59
CA LYS A 36 -18.13 -0.29 -7.19
C LYS A 36 -18.46 -0.11 -5.71
N ARG A 37 -18.20 -1.11 -4.88
CA ARG A 37 -18.46 -0.96 -3.45
C ARG A 37 -17.51 0.07 -2.86
N ALA A 38 -18.05 1.01 -2.11
CA ALA A 38 -17.28 2.14 -1.57
C ALA A 38 -16.20 1.74 -0.56
N GLU A 39 -16.18 0.51 -0.14
CA GLU A 39 -15.24 -0.01 0.85
C GLU A 39 -14.31 -1.06 0.24
N HIS A 40 -13.50 -0.63 -0.72
CA HIS A 40 -12.55 -1.50 -1.42
C HIS A 40 -11.30 -1.70 -0.59
N CYS A 41 -11.46 -2.37 0.55
CA CYS A 41 -10.36 -2.64 1.45
C CYS A 41 -10.17 -4.13 1.60
N LEU A 42 -8.92 -4.55 1.77
CA LEU A 42 -8.63 -5.89 2.21
C LEU A 42 -8.22 -5.85 3.68
N CYS A 43 -8.72 -6.79 4.47
CA CYS A 43 -8.23 -6.95 5.83
C CYS A 43 -6.88 -7.70 5.81
N ALA A 44 -6.18 -7.67 6.94
CA ALA A 44 -4.88 -8.32 7.07
C ALA A 44 -4.94 -9.80 6.70
N GLY A 45 -6.01 -10.50 7.07
CA GLY A 45 -6.21 -11.91 6.73
C GLY A 45 -6.33 -12.16 5.22
N ASP A 46 -7.02 -11.27 4.50
CA ASP A 46 -7.14 -11.38 3.04
C ASP A 46 -5.78 -11.21 2.37
N ILE A 47 -4.97 -10.28 2.85
CA ILE A 47 -3.64 -10.04 2.33
C ILE A 47 -2.75 -11.26 2.58
N GLU A 48 -2.80 -11.81 3.81
CA GLU A 48 -2.07 -12.99 4.20
C GLU A 48 -2.36 -14.17 3.27
N GLU A 49 -3.64 -14.40 2.96
CA GLU A 49 -4.07 -15.43 2.04
C GLU A 49 -3.53 -15.24 0.62
N ARG A 50 -3.55 -14.00 0.13
CA ARG A 50 -3.15 -13.68 -1.24
C ARG A 50 -1.65 -13.73 -1.46
N VAL A 51 -0.85 -13.33 -0.48
CA VAL A 51 0.61 -13.24 -0.61
C VAL A 51 1.35 -14.38 0.10
N HIS A 52 0.64 -15.24 0.84
CA HIS A 52 1.18 -16.40 1.53
C HIS A 52 2.32 -16.07 2.50
N LEU A 53 2.13 -15.03 3.31
CA LEU A 53 3.06 -14.61 4.35
C LEU A 53 2.36 -14.60 5.69
N SER A 54 3.12 -14.75 6.76
CA SER A 54 2.57 -14.70 8.13
C SER A 54 2.09 -13.29 8.47
N GLN A 55 1.15 -13.21 9.42
CA GLN A 55 0.59 -11.93 9.84
C GLN A 55 1.64 -10.95 10.39
N PRO A 56 2.62 -11.36 11.21
CA PRO A 56 3.67 -10.44 11.65
C PRO A 56 4.48 -9.85 10.49
N THR A 57 4.77 -10.66 9.47
CA THR A 57 5.48 -10.20 8.28
C THR A 57 4.64 -9.21 7.49
N ILE A 58 3.35 -9.50 7.30
CA ILE A 58 2.41 -8.58 6.64
C ILE A 58 2.34 -7.27 7.40
N SER A 59 2.17 -7.31 8.71
CA SER A 59 2.08 -6.11 9.55
C SER A 59 3.31 -5.21 9.40
N HIS A 60 4.49 -5.81 9.34
CA HIS A 60 5.75 -5.08 9.12
C HIS A 60 5.73 -4.33 7.79
N HIS A 61 5.38 -5.02 6.71
CA HIS A 61 5.31 -4.41 5.37
C HIS A 61 4.22 -3.35 5.27
N MET A 62 3.06 -3.61 5.89
CA MET A 62 1.95 -2.66 5.87
C MET A 62 2.30 -1.38 6.63
N ALA A 63 3.04 -1.48 7.72
CA ALA A 63 3.51 -0.30 8.46
C ALA A 63 4.42 0.58 7.58
N ILE A 64 5.32 -0.03 6.82
CA ILE A 64 6.22 0.69 5.90
C ILE A 64 5.42 1.36 4.79
N LEU A 65 4.49 0.64 4.16
CA LEU A 65 3.65 1.18 3.09
C LEU A 65 2.74 2.30 3.57
N THR A 66 2.17 2.17 4.76
CA THR A 66 1.32 3.18 5.36
C THR A 66 2.11 4.44 5.70
N LYS A 67 3.29 4.28 6.28
CA LYS A 67 4.18 5.40 6.62
C LYS A 67 4.66 6.14 5.37
N ALA A 68 4.83 5.43 4.27
CA ALA A 68 5.18 6.03 2.98
C ALA A 68 3.98 6.72 2.30
N GLY A 69 2.78 6.59 2.84
CA GLY A 69 1.58 7.20 2.30
C GLY A 69 0.97 6.47 1.10
N LEU A 70 1.48 5.29 0.75
CA LEU A 70 1.02 4.52 -0.41
C LEU A 70 -0.20 3.66 -0.10
N VAL A 71 -0.45 3.40 1.16
CA VAL A 71 -1.56 2.62 1.67
C VAL A 71 -2.20 3.39 2.82
N GLU A 72 -3.52 3.34 2.90
CA GLU A 72 -4.29 3.87 4.02
C GLU A 72 -4.79 2.70 4.85
N ALA A 73 -4.65 2.82 6.17
CA ALA A 73 -5.15 1.84 7.12
C ALA A 73 -6.34 2.42 7.89
N SER A 74 -7.36 1.62 8.10
CA SER A 74 -8.49 1.97 8.96
C SER A 74 -8.79 0.80 9.89
N LYS A 75 -9.37 1.12 11.05
CA LYS A 75 -9.73 0.11 12.04
C LYS A 75 -11.23 0.14 12.24
N LYS A 76 -11.87 -1.04 12.12
CA LYS A 76 -13.30 -1.22 12.41
C LYS A 76 -13.43 -2.37 13.42
N GLY A 77 -13.75 -2.03 14.67
CA GLY A 77 -13.75 -3.01 15.75
C GLY A 77 -12.35 -3.58 15.94
N GLN A 78 -12.22 -4.89 15.88
CA GLN A 78 -10.94 -5.60 16.00
C GLN A 78 -10.24 -5.82 14.64
N TRP A 79 -10.89 -5.40 13.55
CA TRP A 79 -10.39 -5.62 12.21
C TRP A 79 -9.64 -4.41 11.70
N ARG A 80 -8.46 -4.65 11.09
CA ARG A 80 -7.69 -3.63 10.41
C ARG A 80 -7.85 -3.83 8.91
N TRP A 81 -8.24 -2.75 8.22
CA TRP A 81 -8.49 -2.73 6.79
C TRP A 81 -7.48 -1.85 6.09
N TYR A 82 -7.07 -2.25 4.90
CA TYR A 82 -6.06 -1.54 4.12
C TYR A 82 -6.58 -1.29 2.72
N ARG A 83 -6.26 -0.13 2.19
CA ARG A 83 -6.53 0.20 0.79
C ARG A 83 -5.37 0.99 0.22
N ARG A 84 -5.21 0.94 -1.12
CA ARG A 84 -4.21 1.74 -1.82
C ARG A 84 -4.61 3.20 -1.77
N ASN A 85 -3.61 4.08 -1.63
CA ASN A 85 -3.79 5.51 -1.82
C ASN A 85 -3.46 5.81 -3.28
N GLU A 86 -4.47 5.75 -4.16
CA GLU A 86 -4.28 5.92 -5.60
C GLU A 86 -3.74 7.30 -5.96
N LYS A 87 -4.14 8.34 -5.24
CA LYS A 87 -3.63 9.69 -5.44
C LYS A 87 -2.12 9.75 -5.17
N ALA A 88 -1.67 9.15 -4.08
CA ALA A 88 -0.26 9.12 -3.73
C ALA A 88 0.55 8.31 -4.74
N ILE A 89 0.00 7.19 -5.22
CA ILE A 89 0.67 6.34 -6.20
C ILE A 89 0.81 7.08 -7.54
N ARG A 90 -0.24 7.76 -8.00
CA ARG A 90 -0.16 8.59 -9.21
C ARG A 90 0.87 9.71 -9.05
N GLY A 91 0.90 10.34 -7.88
CA GLY A 91 1.89 11.38 -7.57
C GLY A 91 3.31 10.86 -7.61
N LEU A 92 3.54 9.65 -7.12
CA LEU A 92 4.84 8.98 -7.17
C LEU A 92 5.29 8.76 -8.63
N VAL A 93 4.42 8.23 -9.47
CA VAL A 93 4.73 7.99 -10.89
C VAL A 93 5.06 9.31 -11.59
N LYS A 94 4.28 10.35 -11.34
CA LYS A 94 4.51 11.68 -11.90
C LYS A 94 5.85 12.26 -11.45
N ALA A 95 6.16 12.13 -10.17
CA ALA A 95 7.43 12.62 -9.61
C ALA A 95 8.62 11.89 -10.22
N LEU A 96 8.53 10.58 -10.43
CA LEU A 96 9.58 9.79 -11.07
C LEU A 96 9.84 10.28 -12.50
N ARG A 97 8.79 10.52 -13.27
CA ARG A 97 8.95 11.04 -14.64
C ARG A 97 9.66 12.38 -14.66
N GLY A 98 9.34 13.26 -13.70
CA GLY A 98 9.97 14.59 -13.62
C GLY A 98 11.39 14.58 -13.09
N LYS A 99 11.77 13.55 -12.32
CA LYS A 99 13.11 13.45 -11.71
C LYS A 99 14.10 12.61 -12.51
N LEU A 100 13.63 11.84 -13.46
CA LEU A 100 14.46 10.99 -14.30
C LEU A 100 14.54 11.51 -15.73
#